data_a8e7c8ec44543919bddffda67e62cdef
#
_entry.id   a8e7c8ec44543919bddffda67e62cdef
#
_cell.length_a   1.000
_cell.length_b   1.000
_cell.length_c   1.000
_cell.angle_alpha   90.00
_cell.angle_beta   90.00
_cell.angle_gamma   90.00
#
_symmetry.space_group_name_H-M   'P 1'
#
loop_
_entity.id
_entity.type
_entity.pdbx_description
1 polymer ?
#
loop_
_entity_poly.entity_id
_entity_poly.type
_entity_poly.pdbx_seq_one_letter_code
_entity_poly.pdbx_strand_id
1 'polypeptide(L)'
;MVEVQGPAEIVIVTGISGAGRRTAAHTMEDLGWYVVDNLPPAMLPILVDRMGTAERLAVVVDVRSREEFEQLPTAFAEVKARGYRVTVLFLEASDDVIVQRQESNRRPLPLQYGGRLLDGIVRERRLLADLRASADIVVDTSRLSARQLAQRVSNHFGTDATDNLSVALMSFGFKNGLPVDADIVF
;
A
#
# COMPACT_ATOMS: atom_id res chain seq x y z
N MET A 1 30.13 7.49 -12.29
CA MET A 1 28.74 7.47 -11.81
C MET A 1 27.95 6.72 -12.86
N VAL A 2 27.35 5.59 -12.49
CA VAL A 2 26.45 4.87 -13.41
C VAL A 2 25.15 5.67 -13.41
N GLU A 3 24.79 6.19 -14.57
CA GLU A 3 23.51 6.86 -14.77
C GLU A 3 22.41 5.80 -14.61
N VAL A 4 21.62 5.89 -13.55
CA VAL A 4 20.50 4.97 -13.30
C VAL A 4 19.40 5.32 -14.30
N GLN A 5 19.29 4.51 -15.36
CA GLN A 5 18.21 4.65 -16.36
C GLN A 5 16.99 3.88 -15.86
N GLY A 6 16.06 4.58 -15.21
CA GLY A 6 14.83 3.98 -14.71
C GLY A 6 13.97 5.00 -13.95
N PRO A 7 12.87 4.57 -13.33
CA PRO A 7 11.97 5.48 -12.63
C PRO A 7 12.68 6.17 -11.46
N ALA A 8 12.48 7.48 -11.33
CA ALA A 8 13.09 8.26 -10.25
C ALA A 8 12.58 7.83 -8.87
N GLU A 9 11.36 7.37 -8.79
CA GLU A 9 10.68 6.97 -7.56
C GLU A 9 9.84 5.70 -7.79
N ILE A 10 9.96 4.73 -6.90
CA ILE A 10 9.20 3.48 -6.92
C ILE A 10 8.42 3.35 -5.62
N VAL A 11 7.10 3.18 -5.73
CA VAL A 11 6.24 2.86 -4.58
C VAL A 11 5.67 1.46 -4.74
N ILE A 12 5.87 0.64 -3.72
CA ILE A 12 5.26 -0.69 -3.63
C ILE A 12 4.02 -0.57 -2.76
N VAL A 13 2.86 -0.74 -3.36
CA VAL A 13 1.57 -0.75 -2.66
C VAL A 13 1.22 -2.19 -2.32
N THR A 14 1.15 -2.50 -1.04
CA THR A 14 0.81 -3.84 -0.55
C THR A 14 -0.07 -3.76 0.70
N GLY A 15 -0.38 -4.89 1.30
CA GLY A 15 -1.18 -4.94 2.54
C GLY A 15 -2.29 -5.98 2.50
N ILE A 16 -3.09 -5.99 3.55
CA ILE A 16 -4.15 -6.97 3.76
C ILE A 16 -5.22 -6.84 2.67
N SER A 17 -5.71 -7.99 2.18
CA SER A 17 -6.81 -8.04 1.20
C SER A 17 -8.05 -7.33 1.75
N GLY A 18 -8.63 -6.42 0.96
CA GLY A 18 -9.76 -5.58 1.42
C GLY A 18 -9.34 -4.31 2.16
N ALA A 19 -8.05 -4.06 2.41
CA ALA A 19 -7.58 -2.84 3.06
C ALA A 19 -7.53 -1.60 2.14
N GLY A 20 -7.86 -1.71 0.85
CA GLY A 20 -7.99 -0.55 -0.04
C GLY A 20 -6.86 -0.38 -1.06
N ARG A 21 -6.03 -1.40 -1.33
CA ARG A 21 -4.94 -1.36 -2.32
C ARG A 21 -5.40 -0.82 -3.69
N ARG A 22 -6.57 -1.24 -4.17
CA ARG A 22 -7.12 -0.76 -5.45
C ARG A 22 -7.44 0.74 -5.42
N THR A 23 -7.98 1.24 -4.31
CA THR A 23 -8.23 2.70 -4.14
C THR A 23 -6.92 3.46 -4.17
N ALA A 24 -5.89 2.98 -3.48
CA ALA A 24 -4.57 3.60 -3.51
C ALA A 24 -3.96 3.60 -4.93
N ALA A 25 -4.06 2.47 -5.65
CA ALA A 25 -3.59 2.32 -7.03
C ALA A 25 -4.25 3.35 -7.96
N HIS A 26 -5.59 3.41 -7.99
CA HIS A 26 -6.31 4.40 -8.81
C HIS A 26 -5.97 5.84 -8.43
N THR A 27 -5.81 6.13 -7.14
CA THR A 27 -5.38 7.47 -6.74
C THR A 27 -3.99 7.81 -7.27
N MET A 28 -3.07 6.86 -7.28
CA MET A 28 -1.74 7.06 -7.86
C MET A 28 -1.79 7.26 -9.38
N GLU A 29 -2.66 6.52 -10.10
CA GLU A 29 -2.92 6.77 -11.53
C GLU A 29 -3.41 8.21 -11.76
N ASP A 30 -4.38 8.68 -10.97
CA ASP A 30 -4.90 10.06 -11.02
C ASP A 30 -3.82 11.12 -10.74
N LEU A 31 -2.80 10.77 -9.97
CA LEU A 31 -1.63 11.60 -9.67
C LEU A 31 -0.52 11.51 -10.73
N GLY A 32 -0.75 10.79 -11.81
CA GLY A 32 0.17 10.66 -12.94
C GLY A 32 1.30 9.62 -12.72
N TRP A 33 1.16 8.71 -11.74
CA TRP A 33 2.06 7.58 -11.59
C TRP A 33 1.78 6.53 -12.66
N TYR A 34 2.83 5.88 -13.16
CA TYR A 34 2.65 4.66 -13.92
C TYR A 34 2.35 3.51 -12.96
N VAL A 35 1.15 2.96 -13.02
CA VAL A 35 0.70 1.92 -12.07
C VAL A 35 0.70 0.56 -12.74
N VAL A 36 1.33 -0.41 -12.08
CA VAL A 36 1.26 -1.83 -12.46
C VAL A 36 0.59 -2.61 -11.34
N ASP A 37 -0.58 -3.16 -11.62
CA ASP A 37 -1.34 -3.95 -10.64
C ASP A 37 -1.00 -5.44 -10.74
N ASN A 38 -0.99 -6.11 -9.59
CA ASN A 38 -0.81 -7.56 -9.46
C ASN A 38 0.50 -8.09 -10.11
N LEU A 39 1.59 -7.35 -9.94
CA LEU A 39 2.89 -7.79 -10.44
C LEU A 39 3.45 -8.90 -9.54
N PRO A 40 3.87 -10.07 -10.11
CA PRO A 40 4.63 -11.05 -9.36
C PRO A 40 5.95 -10.45 -8.86
N PRO A 41 6.36 -10.68 -7.60
CA PRO A 41 7.55 -10.07 -7.02
C PRO A 41 8.83 -10.25 -7.86
N ALA A 42 9.03 -11.44 -8.40
CA ALA A 42 10.19 -11.77 -9.24
C ALA A 42 10.28 -10.94 -10.53
N MET A 43 9.18 -10.34 -10.98
CA MET A 43 9.13 -9.51 -12.19
C MET A 43 9.49 -8.05 -11.92
N LEU A 44 9.55 -7.62 -10.65
CA LEU A 44 9.83 -6.24 -10.28
C LEU A 44 11.18 -5.73 -10.81
N PRO A 45 12.31 -6.44 -10.64
CA PRO A 45 13.60 -5.99 -11.18
C PRO A 45 13.58 -5.87 -12.70
N ILE A 46 12.89 -6.80 -13.38
CA ILE A 46 12.78 -6.81 -14.85
C ILE A 46 11.94 -5.63 -15.33
N LEU A 47 10.82 -5.34 -14.65
CA LEU A 47 9.97 -4.20 -14.96
C LEU A 47 10.77 -2.90 -14.86
N VAL A 48 11.47 -2.70 -13.75
CA VAL A 48 12.26 -1.48 -13.50
C VAL A 48 13.32 -1.27 -14.59
N ASP A 49 14.01 -2.32 -15.02
CA ASP A 49 15.01 -2.24 -16.10
C ASP A 49 14.41 -1.88 -17.48
N ARG A 50 13.13 -2.21 -17.69
CA ARG A 50 12.46 -2.02 -18.97
C ARG A 50 11.68 -0.71 -19.07
N MET A 51 11.38 -0.08 -17.94
CA MET A 51 10.55 1.14 -17.92
C MET A 51 11.27 2.41 -18.40
N GLY A 52 12.62 2.35 -18.55
CA GLY A 52 13.38 3.51 -19.00
C GLY A 52 13.18 4.73 -18.10
N THR A 53 12.92 5.90 -18.68
CA THR A 53 12.84 7.18 -17.98
C THR A 53 11.44 7.49 -17.39
N ALA A 54 10.61 6.49 -17.09
CA ALA A 54 9.36 6.76 -16.39
C ALA A 54 9.68 7.40 -15.02
N GLU A 55 9.16 8.58 -14.76
CA GLU A 55 9.57 9.37 -13.59
C GLU A 55 9.08 8.75 -12.28
N ARG A 56 7.89 8.11 -12.28
CA ARG A 56 7.22 7.62 -11.05
C ARG A 56 6.50 6.30 -11.33
N LEU A 57 6.87 5.26 -10.58
CA LEU A 57 6.31 3.90 -10.71
C LEU A 57 5.63 3.47 -9.43
N ALA A 58 4.36 3.10 -9.50
CA ALA A 58 3.65 2.42 -8.41
C ALA A 58 3.38 0.96 -8.81
N VAL A 59 3.79 0.02 -7.97
CA VAL A 59 3.58 -1.40 -8.18
C VAL A 59 2.71 -1.96 -7.09
N VAL A 60 1.54 -2.48 -7.45
CA VAL A 60 0.67 -3.18 -6.51
C VAL A 60 1.07 -4.64 -6.48
N VAL A 61 1.53 -5.08 -5.32
CA VAL A 61 1.90 -6.47 -5.08
C VAL A 61 0.80 -7.15 -4.28
N ASP A 62 0.19 -8.16 -4.87
CA ASP A 62 -0.81 -9.01 -4.24
C ASP A 62 -0.20 -10.38 -3.96
N VAL A 63 0.16 -10.62 -2.72
CA VAL A 63 0.77 -11.89 -2.30
C VAL A 63 -0.32 -12.95 -2.15
N ARG A 64 -0.35 -13.91 -3.05
CA ARG A 64 -1.35 -14.99 -3.07
C ARG A 64 -0.80 -16.33 -2.61
N SER A 65 0.51 -16.45 -2.52
CA SER A 65 1.19 -17.66 -2.08
C SER A 65 2.36 -17.35 -1.16
N ARG A 66 2.77 -18.35 -0.38
CA ARG A 66 3.95 -18.24 0.46
C ARG A 66 5.22 -18.08 -0.36
N GLU A 67 5.29 -18.72 -1.52
CA GLU A 67 6.41 -18.64 -2.45
C GLU A 67 6.61 -17.22 -2.98
N GLU A 68 5.52 -16.55 -3.38
CA GLU A 68 5.55 -15.14 -3.79
C GLU A 68 6.02 -14.23 -2.65
N PHE A 69 5.58 -14.50 -1.42
CA PHE A 69 6.01 -13.75 -0.24
C PHE A 69 7.52 -13.87 -0.01
N GLU A 70 8.06 -15.08 -0.09
CA GLU A 70 9.50 -15.35 0.11
C GLU A 70 10.38 -14.66 -0.94
N GLN A 71 9.85 -14.30 -2.10
CA GLN A 71 10.54 -13.57 -3.18
C GLN A 71 10.61 -12.04 -2.96
N LEU A 72 9.69 -11.46 -2.17
CA LEU A 72 9.60 -10.01 -1.98
C LEU A 72 10.89 -9.36 -1.45
N PRO A 73 11.51 -9.86 -0.36
CA PRO A 73 12.72 -9.24 0.17
C PRO A 73 13.86 -9.23 -0.84
N THR A 74 14.01 -10.32 -1.59
CA THR A 74 15.05 -10.45 -2.63
C THR A 74 14.79 -9.45 -3.76
N ALA A 75 13.56 -9.38 -4.27
CA ALA A 75 13.21 -8.44 -5.34
C ALA A 75 13.41 -6.98 -4.91
N PHE A 76 13.06 -6.62 -3.68
CA PHE A 76 13.27 -5.26 -3.16
C PHE A 76 14.75 -4.95 -2.96
N ALA A 77 15.52 -5.89 -2.41
CA ALA A 77 16.97 -5.73 -2.24
C ALA A 77 17.68 -5.55 -3.59
N GLU A 78 17.27 -6.29 -4.60
CA GLU A 78 17.83 -6.21 -5.94
C GLU A 78 17.56 -4.85 -6.59
N VAL A 79 16.35 -4.33 -6.48
CA VAL A 79 15.99 -3.00 -6.99
C VAL A 79 16.73 -1.89 -6.23
N LYS A 80 16.81 -1.99 -4.90
CA LYS A 80 17.59 -1.04 -4.06
C LYS A 80 19.08 -1.08 -4.38
N ALA A 81 19.66 -2.27 -4.61
CA ALA A 81 21.08 -2.43 -4.99
C ALA A 81 21.42 -1.77 -6.34
N ARG A 82 20.45 -1.60 -7.22
CA ARG A 82 20.59 -0.88 -8.50
C ARG A 82 20.51 0.65 -8.34
N GLY A 83 20.33 1.14 -7.11
CA GLY A 83 20.30 2.58 -6.80
C GLY A 83 18.91 3.22 -6.85
N TYR A 84 17.84 2.45 -7.05
CA TYR A 84 16.48 2.98 -7.03
C TYR A 84 15.98 3.24 -5.62
N ARG A 85 15.24 4.33 -5.44
CA ARG A 85 14.52 4.62 -4.20
C ARG A 85 13.20 3.85 -4.20
N VAL A 86 13.04 2.94 -3.26
CA VAL A 86 11.83 2.13 -3.10
C VAL A 86 11.16 2.49 -1.78
N THR A 87 9.91 2.93 -1.84
CA THR A 87 9.04 3.18 -0.68
C THR A 87 7.95 2.12 -0.62
N VAL A 88 7.78 1.48 0.52
CA VAL A 88 6.74 0.46 0.74
C VAL A 88 5.57 1.08 1.49
N LEU A 89 4.42 1.17 0.83
CA LEU A 89 3.14 1.54 1.40
C LEU A 89 2.35 0.29 1.77
N PHE A 90 2.16 0.07 3.07
CA PHE A 90 1.38 -1.04 3.59
C PHE A 90 0.00 -0.59 4.05
N LEU A 91 -1.05 -1.18 3.49
CA LEU A 91 -2.44 -0.90 3.86
C LEU A 91 -2.99 -2.01 4.75
N GLU A 92 -3.61 -1.63 5.85
CA GLU A 92 -4.29 -2.57 6.74
C GLU A 92 -5.68 -2.07 7.15
N ALA A 93 -6.48 -2.96 7.72
CA ALA A 93 -7.72 -2.62 8.40
C ALA A 93 -8.02 -3.68 9.45
N SER A 94 -8.90 -3.40 10.41
CA SER A 94 -9.36 -4.38 11.41
C SER A 94 -10.09 -5.56 10.76
N ASP A 95 -10.09 -6.70 11.43
CA ASP A 95 -10.64 -7.94 10.86
C ASP A 95 -12.14 -7.84 10.59
N ASP A 96 -12.88 -7.17 11.46
CA ASP A 96 -14.31 -6.90 11.30
C ASP A 96 -14.60 -6.05 10.04
N VAL A 97 -13.80 -5.02 9.79
CA VAL A 97 -13.92 -4.17 8.60
C VAL A 97 -13.56 -4.96 7.33
N ILE A 98 -12.53 -5.78 7.37
CA ILE A 98 -12.17 -6.65 6.24
C ILE A 98 -13.31 -7.63 5.94
N VAL A 99 -13.87 -8.29 6.97
CA VAL A 99 -15.01 -9.20 6.80
C VAL A 99 -16.18 -8.47 6.15
N GLN A 100 -16.59 -7.31 6.67
CA GLN A 100 -17.68 -6.52 6.13
C GLN A 100 -17.47 -6.12 4.66
N ARG A 101 -16.24 -5.69 4.31
CA ARG A 101 -15.90 -5.30 2.94
C ARG A 101 -15.90 -6.51 1.99
N GLN A 102 -15.47 -7.68 2.44
CA GLN A 102 -15.44 -8.90 1.64
C GLN A 102 -16.84 -9.49 1.41
N GLU A 103 -17.70 -9.49 2.42
CA GLU A 103 -19.09 -9.91 2.27
C GLU A 103 -19.83 -9.07 1.22
N SER A 104 -19.57 -7.75 1.20
CA SER A 104 -20.11 -6.85 0.19
C SER A 104 -19.62 -7.17 -1.23
N ASN A 105 -18.40 -7.66 -1.38
CA ASN A 105 -17.78 -7.93 -2.68
C ASN A 105 -17.95 -9.36 -3.20
N ARG A 106 -18.47 -10.30 -2.39
CA ARG A 106 -18.69 -11.71 -2.73
C ARG A 106 -17.48 -12.44 -3.35
N ARG A 107 -16.26 -11.97 -3.09
CA ARG A 107 -15.03 -12.62 -3.59
C ARG A 107 -14.31 -13.31 -2.44
N PRO A 108 -13.96 -14.61 -2.57
CA PRO A 108 -13.16 -15.29 -1.55
C PRO A 108 -11.77 -14.63 -1.44
N LEU A 109 -11.21 -14.64 -0.22
CA LEU A 109 -9.82 -14.23 -0.02
C LEU A 109 -8.85 -15.24 -0.64
N PRO A 110 -7.71 -14.79 -1.17
CA PRO A 110 -6.70 -15.66 -1.78
C PRO A 110 -6.26 -16.83 -0.88
N LEU A 111 -6.17 -16.63 0.44
CA LEU A 111 -5.70 -17.62 1.41
C LEU A 111 -6.84 -18.28 2.22
N GLN A 112 -8.10 -18.18 1.77
CA GLN A 112 -9.24 -18.74 2.50
C GLN A 112 -9.32 -20.27 2.41
N TYR A 113 -8.85 -20.90 1.33
CA TYR A 113 -8.82 -22.36 1.11
C TYR A 113 -10.11 -23.11 1.51
N GLY A 114 -11.28 -22.53 1.26
CA GLY A 114 -12.58 -23.11 1.62
C GLY A 114 -12.96 -23.04 3.11
N GLY A 115 -12.08 -22.46 3.98
CA GLY A 115 -12.35 -22.22 5.40
C GLY A 115 -13.15 -20.95 5.67
N ARG A 116 -13.26 -20.58 6.95
CA ARG A 116 -13.91 -19.33 7.36
C ARG A 116 -13.08 -18.12 6.88
N LEU A 117 -13.77 -17.05 6.51
CA LEU A 117 -13.13 -15.81 6.05
C LEU A 117 -12.10 -15.29 7.07
N LEU A 118 -12.44 -15.29 8.35
CA LEU A 118 -11.57 -14.87 9.43
C LEU A 118 -10.26 -15.67 9.50
N ASP A 119 -10.32 -16.99 9.25
CA ASP A 119 -9.11 -17.83 9.26
C ASP A 119 -8.17 -17.46 8.10
N GLY A 120 -8.73 -17.05 6.96
CA GLY A 120 -7.98 -16.50 5.83
C GLY A 120 -7.27 -15.19 6.19
N ILE A 121 -7.99 -14.26 6.82
CA ILE A 121 -7.44 -12.97 7.27
C ILE A 121 -6.29 -13.19 8.26
N VAL A 122 -6.47 -14.04 9.26
CA VAL A 122 -5.44 -14.34 10.26
C VAL A 122 -4.18 -14.93 9.62
N ARG A 123 -4.35 -15.82 8.64
CA ARG A 123 -3.21 -16.38 7.89
C ARG A 123 -2.49 -15.33 7.07
N GLU A 124 -3.22 -14.48 6.38
CA GLU A 124 -2.64 -13.38 5.59
C GLU A 124 -1.86 -12.40 6.48
N ARG A 125 -2.40 -12.01 7.63
CA ARG A 125 -1.69 -11.15 8.60
C ARG A 125 -0.38 -11.77 9.08
N ARG A 126 -0.39 -13.06 9.40
CA ARG A 126 0.84 -13.75 9.82
C ARG A 126 1.87 -13.80 8.70
N LEU A 127 1.42 -14.07 7.47
CA LEU A 127 2.28 -14.08 6.30
C LEU A 127 2.91 -12.71 6.05
N LEU A 128 2.14 -11.63 6.20
CA LEU A 128 2.57 -10.27 5.90
C LEU A 128 3.19 -9.52 7.09
N ALA A 129 3.35 -10.17 8.26
CA ALA A 129 3.81 -9.50 9.48
C ALA A 129 5.19 -8.84 9.33
N ASP A 130 6.15 -9.54 8.73
CA ASP A 130 7.51 -9.02 8.52
C ASP A 130 7.54 -7.89 7.49
N LEU A 131 6.73 -8.01 6.44
CA LEU A 131 6.58 -6.96 5.42
C LEU A 131 5.95 -5.69 6.02
N ARG A 132 4.93 -5.86 6.86
CA ARG A 132 4.33 -4.75 7.61
C ARG A 132 5.35 -4.06 8.52
N ALA A 133 6.15 -4.84 9.24
CA ALA A 133 7.16 -4.31 10.16
C ALA A 133 8.29 -3.55 9.44
N SER A 134 8.58 -3.90 8.19
CA SER A 134 9.61 -3.26 7.36
C SER A 134 9.06 -2.20 6.40
N ALA A 135 7.74 -1.94 6.41
CA ALA A 135 7.13 -0.94 5.55
C ALA A 135 7.51 0.49 5.98
N ASP A 136 7.76 1.34 5.00
CA ASP A 136 8.11 2.76 5.23
C ASP A 136 6.87 3.56 5.68
N ILE A 137 5.69 3.22 5.14
CA ILE A 137 4.42 3.87 5.45
C ILE A 137 3.38 2.78 5.73
N VAL A 138 2.74 2.84 6.90
CA VAL A 138 1.61 1.96 7.25
C VAL A 138 0.36 2.81 7.41
N VAL A 139 -0.71 2.47 6.68
CA VAL A 139 -2.00 3.16 6.75
C VAL A 139 -3.09 2.20 7.23
N ASP A 140 -3.62 2.45 8.42
CA ASP A 140 -4.84 1.81 8.88
C ASP A 140 -6.06 2.47 8.23
N THR A 141 -6.79 1.69 7.46
CA THR A 141 -7.97 2.13 6.71
C THR A 141 -9.29 1.73 7.39
N SER A 142 -9.27 1.22 8.62
CA SER A 142 -10.45 0.70 9.32
C SER A 142 -11.58 1.73 9.40
N ARG A 143 -11.23 2.99 9.61
CA ARG A 143 -12.20 4.10 9.76
C ARG A 143 -12.21 5.05 8.56
N LEU A 144 -11.49 4.73 7.49
CA LEU A 144 -11.42 5.57 6.31
C LEU A 144 -12.46 5.17 5.27
N SER A 145 -13.16 6.15 4.74
CA SER A 145 -13.86 6.01 3.46
C SER A 145 -12.84 5.93 2.30
N ALA A 146 -13.28 5.45 1.13
CA ALA A 146 -12.44 5.43 -0.06
C ALA A 146 -11.87 6.82 -0.40
N ARG A 147 -12.69 7.88 -0.25
CA ARG A 147 -12.28 9.28 -0.47
C ARG A 147 -11.20 9.74 0.52
N GLN A 148 -11.33 9.39 1.80
CA GLN A 148 -10.34 9.75 2.82
C GLN A 148 -9.02 9.00 2.60
N LEU A 149 -9.08 7.73 2.19
CA LEU A 149 -7.88 7.00 1.78
C LEU A 149 -7.22 7.64 0.56
N ALA A 150 -7.99 7.98 -0.48
CA ALA A 150 -7.48 8.68 -1.66
C ALA A 150 -6.80 9.99 -1.28
N GLN A 151 -7.43 10.80 -0.42
CA GLN A 151 -6.81 12.05 0.06
C GLN A 151 -5.50 11.79 0.82
N ARG A 152 -5.44 10.76 1.65
CA ARG A 152 -4.22 10.39 2.39
C ARG A 152 -3.09 9.95 1.45
N VAL A 153 -3.41 9.16 0.43
CA VAL A 153 -2.45 8.78 -0.62
C VAL A 153 -1.97 10.01 -1.40
N SER A 154 -2.89 10.91 -1.77
CA SER A 154 -2.54 12.16 -2.48
C SER A 154 -1.63 13.06 -1.65
N ASN A 155 -1.84 13.14 -0.35
CA ASN A 155 -0.97 13.94 0.53
C ASN A 155 0.45 13.38 0.63
N HIS A 156 0.62 12.06 0.51
CA HIS A 156 1.95 11.44 0.56
C HIS A 156 2.67 11.44 -0.78
N PHE A 157 1.94 11.29 -1.88
CA PHE A 157 2.52 10.98 -3.19
C PHE A 157 2.16 11.99 -4.30
N GLY A 158 1.41 13.04 -3.97
CA GLY A 158 1.12 14.14 -4.91
C GLY A 158 2.36 14.98 -5.25
N THR A 159 2.38 15.60 -6.42
CA THR A 159 3.48 16.44 -6.89
C THR A 159 3.62 17.76 -6.14
N ASP A 160 2.55 18.19 -5.45
CA ASP A 160 2.57 19.40 -4.60
C ASP A 160 3.11 19.15 -3.18
N ALA A 161 3.66 17.95 -2.93
CA ALA A 161 4.47 17.70 -1.74
C ALA A 161 5.84 18.41 -1.87
N THR A 162 5.81 19.74 -2.05
CA THR A 162 6.86 20.58 -1.50
C THR A 162 6.92 20.27 -0.01
N ASP A 163 8.10 20.33 0.61
CA ASP A 163 8.33 20.13 2.06
C ASP A 163 7.50 21.08 2.96
N ASN A 164 6.28 21.37 2.57
CA ASN A 164 5.36 22.22 3.30
C ASN A 164 4.68 21.39 4.37
N LEU A 165 4.85 21.80 5.62
CA LEU A 165 4.07 21.28 6.74
C LEU A 165 2.58 21.43 6.41
N SER A 166 1.89 20.31 6.19
CA SER A 166 0.44 20.29 6.01
C SER A 166 -0.23 20.20 7.37
N VAL A 167 -0.91 21.24 7.77
CA VAL A 167 -1.67 21.30 9.04
C VAL A 167 -3.16 21.22 8.72
N ALA A 168 -3.81 20.14 9.13
CA ALA A 168 -5.27 20.01 9.09
C ALA A 168 -5.85 20.45 10.44
N LEU A 169 -6.61 21.53 10.45
CA LEU A 169 -7.36 21.97 11.63
C LEU A 169 -8.79 21.41 11.58
N MET A 170 -9.16 20.70 12.63
CA MET A 170 -10.50 20.10 12.75
C MET A 170 -11.15 20.55 14.06
N SER A 171 -12.36 21.09 13.98
CA SER A 171 -13.19 21.29 15.17
C SER A 171 -14.05 20.05 15.40
N PHE A 172 -14.18 19.60 16.64
CA PHE A 172 -14.97 18.43 17.00
C PHE A 172 -15.71 18.65 18.33
N GLY A 173 -16.78 17.86 18.51
CA GLY A 173 -17.50 17.82 19.78
C GLY A 173 -17.20 16.51 20.51
N PHE A 174 -16.96 16.57 21.81
CA PHE A 174 -16.61 15.41 22.64
C PHE A 174 -17.67 14.30 22.70
N LYS A 175 -18.89 14.55 22.22
CA LYS A 175 -19.98 13.58 22.21
C LYS A 175 -19.62 12.25 21.55
N ASN A 176 -18.75 12.27 20.54
CA ASN A 176 -18.34 11.08 19.76
C ASN A 176 -16.87 10.69 20.01
N GLY A 177 -16.26 11.23 21.06
CA GLY A 177 -14.85 11.02 21.39
C GLY A 177 -13.90 11.96 20.62
N LEU A 178 -12.62 11.79 20.87
CA LEU A 178 -11.55 12.51 20.16
C LEU A 178 -11.41 11.98 18.73
N PRO A 179 -11.04 12.84 17.75
CA PRO A 179 -10.62 12.37 16.44
C PRO A 179 -9.43 11.40 16.58
N VAL A 180 -9.53 10.23 15.97
CA VAL A 180 -8.54 9.14 16.17
C VAL A 180 -7.25 9.40 15.39
N ASP A 181 -7.32 10.28 14.41
CA ASP A 181 -6.25 10.70 13.50
C ASP A 181 -5.69 12.10 13.83
N ALA A 182 -6.01 12.63 15.00
CA ALA A 182 -5.44 13.89 15.45
C ALA A 182 -4.07 13.64 16.11
N ASP A 183 -3.02 14.28 15.56
CA ASP A 183 -1.68 14.24 16.15
C ASP A 183 -1.60 15.11 17.42
N ILE A 184 -2.35 16.20 17.45
CA ILE A 184 -2.39 17.15 18.58
C ILE A 184 -3.84 17.58 18.82
N VAL A 185 -4.26 17.57 20.08
CA VAL A 185 -5.59 18.04 20.54
C VAL A 185 -5.38 19.12 21.60
N PHE A 186 -6.04 20.25 21.43
CA PHE A 186 -6.01 21.38 22.38
C PHE A 186 -7.29 21.48 23.20
#